data_1b0abe907e037e067d4abf2767036b26
#
_entry.id   1b0abe907e037e067d4abf2767036b26
#
_cell.length_a   1.000
_cell.length_b   1.000
_cell.length_c   1.000
_cell.angle_alpha   90.00
_cell.angle_beta   90.00
_cell.angle_gamma   90.00
#
_symmetry.space_group_name_H-M   'P 1'
#
loop_
_entity.id
_entity.type
_entity.pdbx_description
1 polymer ?
#
loop_
_entity_poly.entity_id
_entity_poly.type
_entity_poly.pdbx_seq_one_letter_code
_entity_poly.pdbx_strand_id
1 'polypeptide(L)'
;MVGIWLAALSPAHAQTDAASADTDHQKPCELHVWPGNGLGSVYHGWLHGGIVNGAVQGREGYKAMNANPLATADQRALLATLPLASWLGLPDHQLVLHDESLDSRTMRSTSGRIRPDGSICYAEFMIDDLIFQEDVVTGRFLKILFRFRDFGSEQTARRSFGTWTMTKLTQFPPQTAEAEGAALTDLKSAFQQDFEKFGEYLRRPVRTRN
;
A
#
# COMPACT_ATOMS: atom_id res chain seq x y z
N MET A 1 -33.35 79.46 42.69
CA MET A 1 -33.67 78.07 42.26
C MET A 1 -32.49 77.58 41.45
N VAL A 2 -31.67 76.71 42.04
CA VAL A 2 -30.45 76.18 41.43
C VAL A 2 -30.74 74.75 40.92
N GLY A 3 -30.74 74.55 39.59
CA GLY A 3 -30.94 73.27 38.98
C GLY A 3 -29.60 72.46 38.87
N ILE A 4 -29.54 71.35 39.54
CA ILE A 4 -28.40 70.44 39.50
C ILE A 4 -28.61 69.44 38.36
N TRP A 5 -27.73 69.43 37.35
CA TRP A 5 -27.71 68.41 36.30
C TRP A 5 -26.80 67.27 36.78
N LEU A 6 -27.39 66.08 36.94
CA LEU A 6 -26.68 64.82 37.15
C LEU A 6 -26.28 64.26 35.79
N ALA A 7 -25.00 64.19 35.51
CA ALA A 7 -24.47 63.46 34.35
C ALA A 7 -24.37 61.96 34.67
N ALA A 8 -25.10 61.13 33.94
CA ALA A 8 -25.01 59.68 34.02
C ALA A 8 -23.79 59.17 33.22
N LEU A 9 -22.83 58.61 33.91
CA LEU A 9 -21.67 57.88 33.34
C LEU A 9 -22.17 56.47 33.01
N SER A 10 -22.27 56.14 31.69
CA SER A 10 -22.47 54.78 31.21
C SER A 10 -21.13 54.02 31.20
N PRO A 11 -21.05 52.80 31.77
CA PRO A 11 -19.85 51.99 31.65
C PRO A 11 -19.74 51.41 30.22
N ALA A 12 -18.63 51.67 29.56
CA ALA A 12 -18.23 51.03 28.33
C ALA A 12 -17.93 49.53 28.58
N HIS A 13 -18.77 48.67 28.08
CA HIS A 13 -18.48 47.24 28.02
C HIS A 13 -17.40 47.00 26.96
N ALA A 14 -16.20 46.69 27.41
CA ALA A 14 -15.16 46.14 26.53
C ALA A 14 -15.61 44.73 26.11
N GLN A 15 -16.09 44.59 24.88
CA GLN A 15 -16.22 43.31 24.23
C GLN A 15 -14.81 42.78 23.98
N THR A 16 -14.43 41.82 24.78
CA THR A 16 -13.28 40.97 24.51
C THR A 16 -13.70 40.04 23.36
N ASP A 17 -13.34 40.43 22.13
CA ASP A 17 -13.37 39.50 21.01
C ASP A 17 -12.42 38.34 21.34
N ALA A 18 -13.00 37.28 21.88
CA ALA A 18 -12.32 35.98 21.93
C ALA A 18 -12.13 35.57 20.45
N ALA A 19 -10.96 35.84 19.95
CA ALA A 19 -10.48 35.25 18.71
C ALA A 19 -10.62 33.74 18.89
N SER A 20 -11.65 33.16 18.28
CA SER A 20 -11.79 31.74 18.06
C SER A 20 -10.54 31.37 17.26
N ALA A 21 -9.56 30.79 17.93
CA ALA A 21 -8.46 30.09 17.26
C ALA A 21 -9.16 28.99 16.45
N ASP A 22 -9.36 29.30 15.18
CA ASP A 22 -9.70 28.33 14.15
C ASP A 22 -8.56 27.31 14.16
N THR A 23 -8.73 26.25 14.93
CA THR A 23 -7.87 25.08 14.87
C THR A 23 -8.17 24.50 13.49
N ASP A 24 -7.44 25.00 12.50
CA ASP A 24 -7.32 24.40 11.18
C ASP A 24 -6.92 22.94 11.45
N HIS A 25 -7.93 22.06 11.48
CA HIS A 25 -7.73 20.63 11.57
C HIS A 25 -7.10 20.19 10.26
N GLN A 26 -5.79 20.45 10.19
CA GLN A 26 -4.96 20.01 9.08
C GLN A 26 -5.23 18.53 8.89
N LYS A 27 -5.83 18.16 7.75
CA LYS A 27 -6.13 16.76 7.44
C LYS A 27 -4.88 15.93 7.71
N PRO A 28 -5.00 14.76 8.35
CA PRO A 28 -3.85 13.90 8.62
C PRO A 28 -3.13 13.55 7.32
N CYS A 29 -1.84 13.28 7.39
CA CYS A 29 -1.09 12.74 6.27
C CYS A 29 -1.73 11.43 5.80
N GLU A 30 -1.83 11.22 4.50
CA GLU A 30 -2.48 10.04 3.91
C GLU A 30 -1.47 9.16 3.16
N LEU A 31 -1.52 7.86 3.44
CA LEU A 31 -0.86 6.82 2.66
C LEU A 31 -1.92 6.06 1.87
N HIS A 32 -2.02 6.35 0.59
CA HIS A 32 -2.92 5.66 -0.32
C HIS A 32 -2.32 4.34 -0.77
N VAL A 33 -3.06 3.24 -0.63
CA VAL A 33 -2.60 1.89 -0.96
C VAL A 33 -3.55 1.21 -1.93
N TRP A 34 -3.01 0.75 -3.05
CA TRP A 34 -3.74 -0.03 -4.05
C TRP A 34 -3.28 -1.49 -4.06
N PRO A 35 -4.22 -2.44 -3.96
CA PRO A 35 -3.93 -3.85 -4.16
C PRO A 35 -3.60 -4.15 -5.62
N GLY A 36 -3.03 -5.32 -5.88
CA GLY A 36 -2.78 -5.82 -7.24
C GLY A 36 -3.98 -6.54 -7.85
N ASN A 37 -3.84 -6.90 -9.11
CA ASN A 37 -4.88 -7.58 -9.92
C ASN A 37 -5.10 -9.07 -9.59
N GLY A 38 -4.68 -9.54 -8.42
CA GLY A 38 -4.73 -10.96 -8.07
C GLY A 38 -3.46 -11.71 -8.46
N LEU A 39 -3.42 -12.99 -8.12
CA LEU A 39 -2.23 -13.82 -8.27
C LEU A 39 -2.10 -14.35 -9.70
N GLY A 40 -1.06 -13.92 -10.41
CA GLY A 40 -0.60 -14.53 -11.66
C GLY A 40 0.33 -15.72 -11.41
N SER A 41 0.68 -16.48 -12.45
CA SER A 41 1.65 -17.56 -12.34
C SER A 41 2.67 -17.57 -13.47
N VAL A 42 3.92 -17.86 -13.13
CA VAL A 42 5.03 -18.02 -14.08
C VAL A 42 5.77 -19.32 -13.79
N TYR A 43 6.05 -20.10 -14.82
CA TYR A 43 6.80 -21.35 -14.72
C TYR A 43 8.11 -21.28 -15.52
N HIS A 44 9.21 -21.64 -14.90
CA HIS A 44 10.51 -21.80 -15.55
C HIS A 44 10.85 -23.29 -15.67
N GLY A 45 10.64 -23.87 -16.87
CA GLY A 45 10.98 -25.27 -17.18
C GLY A 45 12.44 -25.42 -17.58
N TRP A 46 13.02 -26.61 -17.36
CA TRP A 46 14.42 -26.89 -17.64
C TRP A 46 14.79 -26.86 -19.15
N LEU A 47 13.91 -27.32 -20.03
CA LEU A 47 14.26 -27.56 -21.43
C LEU A 47 13.98 -26.41 -22.41
N HIS A 48 13.15 -25.47 -22.01
CA HIS A 48 12.80 -24.33 -22.87
C HIS A 48 12.54 -23.15 -21.95
N GLY A 49 13.46 -22.27 -21.75
CA GLY A 49 13.31 -21.04 -20.96
C GLY A 49 12.04 -20.23 -21.24
N GLY A 50 10.93 -20.93 -21.51
CA GLY A 50 9.61 -20.43 -21.82
C GLY A 50 8.90 -19.99 -20.56
N ILE A 51 8.61 -18.70 -20.51
CA ILE A 51 7.69 -18.13 -19.51
C ILE A 51 6.28 -18.51 -19.97
N VAL A 52 5.62 -19.39 -19.22
CA VAL A 52 4.20 -19.66 -19.42
C VAL A 52 3.43 -18.79 -18.43
N ASN A 53 2.94 -17.66 -18.92
CA ASN A 53 2.03 -16.81 -18.16
C ASN A 53 0.64 -17.43 -18.16
N GLY A 54 0.02 -17.55 -17.01
CA GLY A 54 -1.35 -18.04 -16.90
C GLY A 54 -1.95 -17.77 -15.54
N ALA A 55 -3.27 -17.89 -15.45
CA ALA A 55 -3.94 -17.91 -14.15
C ALA A 55 -3.49 -19.15 -13.38
N VAL A 56 -3.29 -19.02 -12.08
CA VAL A 56 -2.86 -20.11 -11.18
C VAL A 56 -3.79 -21.31 -11.30
N GLN A 57 -5.08 -21.09 -11.54
CA GLN A 57 -6.12 -22.11 -11.62
C GLN A 57 -5.99 -23.10 -12.80
N GLY A 58 -5.22 -22.76 -13.85
CA GLY A 58 -5.09 -23.60 -15.05
C GLY A 58 -4.06 -24.74 -14.95
N ARG A 59 -3.33 -24.91 -13.85
CA ARG A 59 -2.23 -25.85 -13.70
C ARG A 59 -2.60 -27.10 -12.90
N GLU A 60 -1.94 -28.22 -13.21
CA GLU A 60 -1.99 -29.39 -12.34
C GLU A 60 -1.50 -29.01 -10.93
N GLY A 61 -2.18 -29.49 -9.89
CA GLY A 61 -1.97 -29.08 -8.50
C GLY A 61 -2.83 -27.89 -8.05
N TYR A 62 -3.20 -26.97 -8.95
CA TYR A 62 -4.12 -25.87 -8.62
C TYR A 62 -5.60 -26.22 -8.80
N LYS A 63 -5.89 -27.32 -9.47
CA LYS A 63 -7.27 -27.84 -9.66
C LYS A 63 -7.98 -28.18 -8.35
N ALA A 64 -7.22 -28.30 -7.25
CA ALA A 64 -7.77 -28.54 -5.91
C ALA A 64 -8.24 -27.25 -5.21
N MET A 65 -7.98 -26.07 -5.78
CA MET A 65 -8.34 -24.82 -5.13
C MET A 65 -9.70 -24.32 -5.60
N ASN A 66 -10.60 -24.10 -4.66
CA ASN A 66 -11.98 -23.64 -4.94
C ASN A 66 -12.08 -22.13 -5.21
N ALA A 67 -11.04 -21.33 -4.91
CA ALA A 67 -11.03 -19.89 -5.06
C ALA A 67 -9.69 -19.38 -5.64
N ASN A 68 -9.70 -18.20 -6.27
CA ASN A 68 -8.48 -17.51 -6.66
C ASN A 68 -7.79 -16.95 -5.41
N PRO A 69 -6.65 -17.51 -4.98
CA PRO A 69 -5.97 -17.03 -3.79
C PRO A 69 -5.40 -15.63 -4.03
N LEU A 70 -5.43 -14.78 -3.04
CA LEU A 70 -4.99 -13.38 -3.11
C LEU A 70 -5.71 -12.58 -4.21
N ALA A 71 -7.02 -12.80 -4.38
CA ALA A 71 -7.86 -11.87 -5.13
C ALA A 71 -7.74 -10.45 -4.54
N THR A 72 -8.06 -9.43 -5.32
CA THR A 72 -7.95 -8.01 -4.90
C THR A 72 -8.59 -7.74 -3.53
N ALA A 73 -9.77 -8.32 -3.27
CA ALA A 73 -10.47 -8.20 -1.99
C ALA A 73 -9.70 -8.89 -0.83
N ASP A 74 -9.11 -10.06 -1.06
CA ASP A 74 -8.31 -10.78 -0.06
C ASP A 74 -7.04 -10.01 0.26
N GLN A 75 -6.36 -9.46 -0.76
CA GLN A 75 -5.21 -8.59 -0.57
C GLN A 75 -5.57 -7.39 0.29
N ARG A 76 -6.69 -6.70 -0.01
CA ARG A 76 -7.16 -5.56 0.75
C ARG A 76 -7.41 -5.90 2.23
N ALA A 77 -8.07 -7.03 2.49
CA ALA A 77 -8.29 -7.51 3.86
C ALA A 77 -6.98 -7.76 4.61
N LEU A 78 -5.98 -8.35 3.96
CA LEU A 78 -4.64 -8.55 4.54
C LEU A 78 -3.93 -7.21 4.78
N LEU A 79 -3.93 -6.30 3.80
CA LEU A 79 -3.31 -4.97 3.88
C LEU A 79 -3.84 -4.16 5.06
N ALA A 80 -5.14 -4.29 5.38
CA ALA A 80 -5.76 -3.62 6.52
C ALA A 80 -5.18 -4.06 7.88
N THR A 81 -4.56 -5.24 7.95
CA THR A 81 -3.97 -5.78 9.19
C THR A 81 -2.47 -5.51 9.33
N LEU A 82 -1.81 -5.00 8.28
CA LEU A 82 -0.37 -4.78 8.26
C LEU A 82 -0.01 -3.36 8.74
N PRO A 83 1.09 -3.17 9.49
CA PRO A 83 1.56 -1.85 9.90
C PRO A 83 2.32 -1.14 8.76
N LEU A 84 1.68 -1.00 7.58
CA LEU A 84 2.31 -0.53 6.35
C LEU A 84 2.95 0.84 6.50
N ALA A 85 2.26 1.80 7.12
CA ALA A 85 2.79 3.14 7.32
C ALA A 85 4.13 3.11 8.09
N SER A 86 4.21 2.28 9.14
CA SER A 86 5.44 2.10 9.91
C SER A 86 6.55 1.45 9.08
N TRP A 87 6.25 0.40 8.32
CA TRP A 87 7.24 -0.27 7.48
C TRP A 87 7.79 0.63 6.38
N LEU A 88 6.95 1.51 5.83
CA LEU A 88 7.34 2.47 4.80
C LEU A 88 8.03 3.74 5.36
N GLY A 89 8.16 3.85 6.70
CA GLY A 89 8.77 5.00 7.35
C GLY A 89 7.87 6.24 7.40
N LEU A 90 6.56 6.03 7.42
CA LEU A 90 5.51 7.04 7.43
C LEU A 90 4.55 6.84 8.62
N PRO A 91 5.04 6.74 9.88
CA PRO A 91 4.22 6.31 11.03
C PRO A 91 3.01 7.22 11.30
N ASP A 92 3.08 8.49 10.90
CA ASP A 92 2.04 9.49 11.13
C ASP A 92 1.00 9.55 9.99
N HIS A 93 1.11 8.70 8.97
CA HIS A 93 0.17 8.66 7.85
C HIS A 93 -1.02 7.75 8.15
N GLN A 94 -2.22 8.26 7.92
CA GLN A 94 -3.44 7.47 7.92
C GLN A 94 -3.49 6.62 6.65
N LEU A 95 -3.79 5.32 6.83
CA LEU A 95 -3.91 4.39 5.72
C LEU A 95 -5.24 4.57 5.00
N VAL A 96 -5.20 4.80 3.69
CA VAL A 96 -6.35 4.85 2.78
C VAL A 96 -6.26 3.68 1.81
N LEU A 97 -7.03 2.62 2.07
CA LEU A 97 -7.06 1.42 1.22
C LEU A 97 -8.08 1.59 0.09
N HIS A 98 -7.63 1.41 -1.14
CA HIS A 98 -8.50 1.41 -2.32
C HIS A 98 -9.07 0.02 -2.60
N ASP A 99 -10.28 -0.03 -3.18
CA ASP A 99 -10.96 -1.28 -3.53
C ASP A 99 -10.50 -1.82 -4.89
N GLU A 100 -10.10 -0.91 -5.78
CA GLU A 100 -9.61 -1.24 -7.11
C GLU A 100 -8.09 -1.38 -7.16
N SER A 101 -7.61 -2.23 -8.07
CA SER A 101 -6.21 -2.26 -8.47
C SER A 101 -5.93 -1.17 -9.50
N LEU A 102 -4.67 -0.72 -9.59
CA LEU A 102 -4.21 0.15 -10.65
C LEU A 102 -3.50 -0.65 -11.73
N ASP A 103 -3.75 -0.29 -13.00
CA ASP A 103 -2.97 -0.87 -14.08
C ASP A 103 -1.56 -0.26 -14.15
N SER A 104 -0.59 -1.08 -14.57
CA SER A 104 0.81 -0.68 -14.65
C SER A 104 1.07 0.52 -15.57
N ARG A 105 0.22 0.75 -16.57
CA ARG A 105 0.34 1.89 -17.49
C ARG A 105 -0.02 3.18 -16.74
N THR A 106 -1.16 3.20 -16.06
CA THR A 106 -1.61 4.34 -15.25
C THR A 106 -0.53 4.71 -14.23
N MET A 107 0.00 3.74 -13.50
CA MET A 107 1.06 3.98 -12.51
C MET A 107 2.32 4.61 -13.12
N ARG A 108 2.72 4.20 -14.33
CA ARG A 108 3.94 4.69 -14.98
C ARG A 108 3.75 6.01 -15.74
N SER A 109 2.55 6.26 -16.26
CA SER A 109 2.27 7.47 -17.03
C SER A 109 1.87 8.68 -16.18
N THR A 110 1.41 8.45 -14.94
CA THR A 110 1.01 9.52 -14.03
C THR A 110 2.22 10.06 -13.28
N SER A 111 2.70 11.24 -13.64
CA SER A 111 3.84 11.90 -13.00
C SER A 111 3.48 12.53 -11.65
N GLY A 112 2.26 13.04 -11.50
CA GLY A 112 1.72 13.63 -10.27
C GLY A 112 1.03 12.61 -9.38
N ARG A 113 0.29 13.11 -8.39
CA ARG A 113 -0.54 12.31 -7.48
C ARG A 113 -1.66 11.63 -8.25
N ILE A 114 -1.92 10.36 -7.96
CA ILE A 114 -3.07 9.62 -8.54
C ILE A 114 -4.39 10.17 -7.99
N ARG A 115 -4.39 10.59 -6.70
CA ARG A 115 -5.52 11.28 -6.07
C ARG A 115 -5.12 12.73 -5.76
N PRO A 116 -5.37 13.66 -6.69
CA PRO A 116 -4.97 15.07 -6.52
C PRO A 116 -5.75 15.79 -5.42
N ASP A 117 -6.93 15.29 -5.06
CA ASP A 117 -7.84 15.75 -4.01
C ASP A 117 -7.52 15.20 -2.60
N GLY A 118 -6.46 14.41 -2.48
CA GLY A 118 -5.98 13.88 -1.20
C GLY A 118 -5.47 14.96 -0.24
N SER A 119 -5.03 14.53 0.94
CA SER A 119 -4.43 15.38 1.97
C SER A 119 -3.23 16.18 1.44
N ILE A 120 -2.91 17.30 2.11
CA ILE A 120 -1.69 18.08 1.80
C ILE A 120 -0.47 17.19 1.88
N CYS A 121 -0.37 16.36 2.92
CA CYS A 121 0.72 15.40 3.11
C CYS A 121 0.28 14.03 2.55
N TYR A 122 0.96 13.56 1.49
CA TYR A 122 0.46 12.48 0.65
C TYR A 122 1.56 11.51 0.21
N ALA A 123 1.28 10.23 0.31
CA ALA A 123 2.12 9.16 -0.21
C ALA A 123 1.28 8.07 -0.89
N GLU A 124 1.89 7.30 -1.77
CA GLU A 124 1.28 6.23 -2.55
C GLU A 124 2.10 4.94 -2.44
N PHE A 125 1.39 3.84 -2.27
CA PHE A 125 1.97 2.51 -2.30
C PHE A 125 1.10 1.57 -3.12
N MET A 126 1.71 0.84 -4.05
CA MET A 126 0.99 0.05 -5.05
C MET A 126 1.63 -1.31 -5.25
N ILE A 127 0.79 -2.34 -5.37
CA ILE A 127 1.17 -3.65 -5.89
C ILE A 127 1.02 -3.59 -7.42
N ASP A 128 2.14 -3.48 -8.14
CA ASP A 128 2.16 -3.43 -9.62
C ASP A 128 1.96 -4.83 -10.22
N ASP A 129 2.57 -5.86 -9.60
CA ASP A 129 2.47 -7.24 -10.06
C ASP A 129 2.58 -8.22 -8.90
N LEU A 130 1.86 -9.33 -8.97
CA LEU A 130 1.80 -10.37 -7.95
C LEU A 130 1.86 -11.74 -8.65
N ILE A 131 2.98 -12.45 -8.48
CA ILE A 131 3.28 -13.63 -9.26
C ILE A 131 3.64 -14.80 -8.35
N PHE A 132 2.98 -15.94 -8.54
CA PHE A 132 3.52 -17.23 -8.14
C PHE A 132 4.56 -17.66 -9.19
N GLN A 133 5.79 -17.80 -8.77
CA GLN A 133 6.88 -18.31 -9.61
C GLN A 133 7.22 -19.73 -9.18
N GLU A 134 7.21 -20.66 -10.11
CA GLU A 134 7.71 -22.01 -9.92
C GLU A 134 8.92 -22.24 -10.82
N ASP A 135 10.01 -22.67 -10.23
CA ASP A 135 11.26 -22.98 -10.89
C ASP A 135 11.71 -24.39 -10.48
N VAL A 136 12.07 -25.22 -11.46
CA VAL A 136 12.43 -26.63 -11.25
C VAL A 136 13.66 -26.79 -10.36
N VAL A 137 14.57 -25.81 -10.36
CA VAL A 137 15.83 -25.86 -9.62
C VAL A 137 15.72 -25.16 -8.26
N THR A 138 15.15 -23.94 -8.25
CA THR A 138 15.16 -23.09 -7.06
C THR A 138 13.91 -23.23 -6.20
N GLY A 139 12.85 -23.80 -6.76
CA GLY A 139 11.60 -24.08 -6.05
C GLY A 139 10.50 -23.06 -6.31
N ARG A 140 9.63 -22.86 -5.31
CA ARG A 140 8.42 -22.06 -5.41
C ARG A 140 8.54 -20.77 -4.64
N PHE A 141 8.07 -19.67 -5.21
CA PHE A 141 8.17 -18.36 -4.63
C PHE A 141 6.90 -17.53 -4.88
N LEU A 142 6.53 -16.73 -3.91
CA LEU A 142 5.71 -15.56 -4.14
C LEU A 142 6.65 -14.42 -4.51
N LYS A 143 6.33 -13.71 -5.59
CA LYS A 143 7.12 -12.58 -6.09
C LYS A 143 6.20 -11.40 -6.30
N ILE A 144 6.53 -10.25 -5.73
CA ILE A 144 5.71 -9.05 -5.77
C ILE A 144 6.52 -7.87 -6.26
N LEU A 145 6.00 -7.15 -7.26
CA LEU A 145 6.53 -5.86 -7.68
C LEU A 145 5.76 -4.77 -6.96
N PHE A 146 6.48 -4.01 -6.17
CA PHE A 146 5.95 -2.85 -5.45
C PHE A 146 6.42 -1.55 -6.06
N ARG A 147 5.56 -0.52 -5.93
CA ARG A 147 5.92 0.87 -6.20
C ARG A 147 5.49 1.74 -5.04
N PHE A 148 6.37 2.66 -4.69
CA PHE A 148 6.19 3.64 -3.64
C PHE A 148 6.53 5.02 -4.17
N ARG A 149 5.68 6.01 -3.86
CA ARG A 149 5.92 7.43 -4.16
C ARG A 149 5.54 8.27 -2.94
N ASP A 150 6.45 9.10 -2.49
CA ASP A 150 6.22 10.05 -1.40
C ASP A 150 6.27 11.46 -1.99
N PHE A 151 5.20 12.18 -1.85
CA PHE A 151 5.04 13.55 -2.32
C PHE A 151 5.23 14.58 -1.20
N GLY A 152 5.09 14.16 0.07
CA GLY A 152 4.96 15.11 1.16
C GLY A 152 3.83 16.10 0.87
N SER A 153 4.13 17.40 0.90
CA SER A 153 3.17 18.46 0.54
C SER A 153 3.22 18.87 -0.95
N GLU A 154 4.12 18.28 -1.75
CA GLU A 154 4.34 18.68 -3.14
C GLU A 154 3.43 17.92 -4.12
N GLN A 155 3.32 18.45 -5.35
CA GLN A 155 2.60 17.79 -6.45
C GLN A 155 3.51 16.79 -7.21
N THR A 156 4.81 16.93 -7.07
CA THR A 156 5.81 16.02 -7.65
C THR A 156 6.39 15.12 -6.57
N ALA A 157 6.57 13.84 -6.87
CA ALA A 157 7.13 12.91 -5.91
C ALA A 157 8.57 13.30 -5.53
N ARG A 158 8.81 13.61 -4.26
CA ARG A 158 10.14 13.88 -3.69
C ARG A 158 10.96 12.60 -3.54
N ARG A 159 10.28 11.45 -3.46
CA ARG A 159 10.89 10.12 -3.40
C ARG A 159 10.05 9.13 -4.18
N SER A 160 10.71 8.35 -5.03
CA SER A 160 10.09 7.25 -5.76
C SER A 160 10.98 6.02 -5.67
N PHE A 161 10.38 4.87 -5.39
CA PHE A 161 11.11 3.61 -5.28
C PHE A 161 10.23 2.47 -5.78
N GLY A 162 10.80 1.55 -6.51
CA GLY A 162 10.12 0.34 -6.96
C GLY A 162 11.08 -0.83 -7.04
N THR A 163 10.67 -1.98 -6.55
CA THR A 163 11.48 -3.19 -6.60
C THR A 163 10.63 -4.44 -6.46
N TRP A 164 11.20 -5.56 -6.89
CA TRP A 164 10.69 -6.88 -6.61
C TRP A 164 11.13 -7.35 -5.22
N THR A 165 10.20 -7.97 -4.50
CA THR A 165 10.50 -8.84 -3.37
C THR A 165 10.18 -10.28 -3.74
N MET A 166 10.72 -11.23 -2.99
CA MET A 166 10.52 -12.65 -3.24
C MET A 166 10.58 -13.43 -1.93
N THR A 167 9.57 -14.26 -1.68
CA THR A 167 9.50 -15.14 -0.51
C THR A 167 9.27 -16.58 -0.96
N LYS A 168 10.07 -17.50 -0.41
CA LYS A 168 9.95 -18.94 -0.70
C LYS A 168 8.65 -19.48 -0.13
N LEU A 169 7.98 -20.32 -0.94
CA LEU A 169 6.77 -21.05 -0.55
C LEU A 169 7.13 -22.53 -0.30
N THR A 170 6.58 -23.07 0.76
CA THR A 170 6.86 -24.45 1.18
C THR A 170 5.67 -25.39 0.99
N GLN A 171 4.47 -24.87 1.15
CA GLN A 171 3.22 -25.65 1.09
C GLN A 171 2.30 -25.24 -0.07
N PHE A 172 2.45 -24.02 -0.59
CA PHE A 172 1.69 -23.58 -1.76
C PHE A 172 2.38 -23.98 -3.06
N PRO A 173 1.65 -24.51 -4.07
CA PRO A 173 0.21 -24.79 -4.09
C PRO A 173 -0.11 -26.12 -3.35
N PRO A 174 -1.36 -26.30 -2.89
CA PRO A 174 -1.77 -27.52 -2.23
C PRO A 174 -1.68 -28.71 -3.20
N GLN A 175 -1.22 -29.86 -2.69
CA GLN A 175 -1.17 -31.10 -3.47
C GLN A 175 -2.46 -31.91 -3.35
N THR A 176 -3.19 -31.71 -2.24
CA THR A 176 -4.48 -32.34 -1.96
C THR A 176 -5.45 -31.31 -1.41
N ALA A 177 -6.74 -31.60 -1.40
CA ALA A 177 -7.77 -30.70 -0.87
C ALA A 177 -7.57 -30.45 0.64
N GLU A 178 -7.13 -31.46 1.39
CA GLU A 178 -6.88 -31.35 2.83
C GLU A 178 -5.70 -30.41 3.16
N ALA A 179 -4.75 -30.23 2.22
CA ALA A 179 -3.61 -29.36 2.37
C ALA A 179 -3.93 -27.88 2.04
N GLU A 180 -5.13 -27.56 1.53
CA GLU A 180 -5.50 -26.21 1.08
C GLU A 180 -5.33 -25.15 2.18
N GLY A 181 -5.80 -25.43 3.40
CA GLY A 181 -5.70 -24.50 4.53
C GLY A 181 -4.26 -24.13 4.88
N ALA A 182 -3.36 -25.12 4.90
CA ALA A 182 -1.94 -24.92 5.18
C ALA A 182 -1.25 -24.15 4.03
N ALA A 183 -1.58 -24.48 2.77
CA ALA A 183 -1.05 -23.79 1.60
C ALA A 183 -1.48 -22.32 1.55
N LEU A 184 -2.74 -22.00 1.88
CA LEU A 184 -3.22 -20.62 1.95
C LEU A 184 -2.55 -19.84 3.09
N THR A 185 -2.26 -20.49 4.22
CA THR A 185 -1.54 -19.87 5.33
C THR A 185 -0.10 -19.55 4.92
N ASP A 186 0.59 -20.47 4.25
CA ASP A 186 1.95 -20.26 3.70
C ASP A 186 1.97 -19.08 2.72
N LEU A 187 1.01 -19.02 1.80
CA LEU A 187 0.88 -17.93 0.83
C LEU A 187 0.64 -16.56 1.49
N LYS A 188 -0.27 -16.48 2.48
CA LYS A 188 -0.56 -15.25 3.23
C LYS A 188 0.65 -14.80 4.04
N SER A 189 1.38 -15.73 4.66
CA SER A 189 2.61 -15.43 5.38
C SER A 189 3.70 -14.89 4.44
N ALA A 190 3.86 -15.49 3.26
CA ALA A 190 4.79 -15.02 2.26
C ALA A 190 4.43 -13.60 1.75
N PHE A 191 3.13 -13.34 1.55
CA PHE A 191 2.63 -12.01 1.18
C PHE A 191 3.04 -10.97 2.22
N GLN A 192 2.78 -11.22 3.50
CA GLN A 192 3.19 -10.32 4.59
C GLN A 192 4.70 -10.09 4.63
N GLN A 193 5.51 -11.15 4.51
CA GLN A 193 6.97 -11.06 4.52
C GLN A 193 7.51 -10.23 3.35
N ASP A 194 6.88 -10.28 2.19
CA ASP A 194 7.29 -9.50 1.03
C ASP A 194 7.10 -7.99 1.25
N PHE A 195 6.06 -7.57 1.97
CA PHE A 195 5.87 -6.17 2.37
C PHE A 195 6.92 -5.71 3.39
N GLU A 196 7.22 -6.54 4.38
CA GLU A 196 8.25 -6.24 5.37
C GLU A 196 9.62 -6.07 4.69
N LYS A 197 10.00 -6.99 3.79
CA LYS A 197 11.22 -6.89 2.98
C LYS A 197 11.27 -5.63 2.13
N PHE A 198 10.13 -5.24 1.52
CA PHE A 198 10.08 -4.00 0.77
C PHE A 198 10.38 -2.80 1.66
N GLY A 199 9.79 -2.72 2.85
CA GLY A 199 10.06 -1.69 3.85
C GLY A 199 11.55 -1.65 4.25
N GLU A 200 12.19 -2.81 4.40
CA GLU A 200 13.63 -2.88 4.64
C GLU A 200 14.45 -2.34 3.46
N TYR A 201 14.09 -2.70 2.21
CA TYR A 201 14.78 -2.21 1.02
C TYR A 201 14.62 -0.70 0.85
N LEU A 202 13.43 -0.19 1.14
CA LEU A 202 13.16 1.24 1.10
C LEU A 202 14.04 2.04 2.08
N ARG A 203 14.35 1.48 3.24
CA ARG A 203 15.20 2.14 4.27
C ARG A 203 16.70 2.03 4.03
N ARG A 204 17.15 1.17 3.09
CA ARG A 204 18.60 1.05 2.80
C ARG A 204 19.13 2.33 2.18
N PRO A 205 20.28 2.82 2.62
CA PRO A 205 20.91 3.96 1.97
C PRO A 205 21.26 3.60 0.52
N VAL A 206 20.97 4.55 -0.38
CA VAL A 206 21.38 4.41 -1.79
C VAL A 206 22.90 4.33 -1.83
N ARG A 207 23.45 3.18 -2.24
CA ARG A 207 24.88 3.07 -2.51
C ARG A 207 25.21 3.93 -3.72
N THR A 208 25.79 5.11 -3.50
CA THR A 208 26.44 5.86 -4.58
C THR A 208 27.58 4.99 -5.11
N ARG A 209 27.45 4.52 -6.34
CA ARG A 209 28.60 3.96 -7.07
C ARG A 209 29.56 5.13 -7.32
N ASN A 210 30.68 5.13 -6.59
CA ASN A 210 31.85 5.91 -6.96
C ASN A 210 32.49 5.29 -8.20
#